data_81a59b2076da8a4ed52922737f8da935
#
_entry.id   81a59b2076da8a4ed52922737f8da935
#
_cell.length_a   1.000
_cell.length_b   1.000
_cell.length_c   1.000
_cell.angle_alpha   90.00
_cell.angle_beta   90.00
_cell.angle_gamma   90.00
#
_symmetry.space_group_name_H-M   'P 1'
#
loop_
_entity.id
_entity.type
_entity.pdbx_description
1 polymer ?
#
loop_
_entity_poly.entity_id
_entity_poly.type
_entity_poly.pdbx_seq_one_letter_code
_entity_poly.pdbx_strand_id
1 'polypeptide(L)'
;LESFQQFLIDYKLQADGKAYEVTPFLNSLYHSNSTLAFSNVFNQVKAGKTSDAETMIETGLFGLNQGSFMVNYGGTNTQQAAPFILSKNGDYTSAVFHGNAGSFWNRNTAYKQWGYNYFFDASYFTKQDDTNSFQYGLNDKIMLKDSIKYLERLQQPFYVKYITVSNHYPYTTSLIGDEIGFPLAKTKDETINGYFATANYLDSSVKALFDYLKKSGLYDNSIIVLYGDHFGISQTRNPNLAPLVGKTSETWSNYDN
;
A
#
# COMPACT_ATOMS: atom_id res chain seq x y z
N LEU A 1 -2.19 -0.32 -0.11
CA LEU A 1 -1.08 -0.57 -1.05
C LEU A 1 -0.59 0.78 -1.59
N GLU A 2 0.68 1.10 -1.37
CA GLU A 2 1.30 2.37 -1.77
C GLU A 2 1.23 2.57 -3.29
N SER A 3 0.67 3.70 -3.73
CA SER A 3 0.63 4.15 -5.14
C SER A 3 0.09 3.11 -6.13
N PHE A 4 -0.73 2.16 -5.68
CA PHE A 4 -1.26 1.10 -6.52
C PHE A 4 -2.49 1.58 -7.29
N GLN A 5 -2.47 1.43 -8.62
CA GLN A 5 -3.55 1.86 -9.52
C GLN A 5 -4.20 0.67 -10.22
N GLN A 6 -5.50 0.77 -10.47
CA GLN A 6 -6.31 -0.31 -11.05
C GLN A 6 -5.76 -0.84 -12.39
N PHE A 7 -5.19 0.01 -13.23
CA PHE A 7 -4.68 -0.42 -14.54
C PHE A 7 -3.49 -1.40 -14.47
N LEU A 8 -2.87 -1.57 -13.30
CA LEU A 8 -1.83 -2.58 -13.09
C LEU A 8 -2.38 -4.01 -13.09
N ILE A 9 -3.67 -4.18 -12.77
CA ILE A 9 -4.34 -5.48 -12.83
C ILE A 9 -4.41 -5.94 -14.30
N ASP A 10 -3.95 -7.17 -14.53
CA ASP A 10 -3.84 -7.81 -15.85
C ASP A 10 -2.88 -7.13 -16.84
N TYR A 11 -2.19 -6.08 -16.39
CA TYR A 11 -1.28 -5.37 -17.26
C TYR A 11 0.01 -6.17 -17.49
N LYS A 12 0.45 -6.22 -18.77
CA LYS A 12 1.70 -6.87 -19.19
C LYS A 12 2.62 -5.85 -19.82
N LEU A 13 3.71 -5.56 -19.14
CA LEU A 13 4.76 -4.69 -19.69
C LEU A 13 5.48 -5.40 -20.83
N GLN A 14 5.54 -4.76 -21.99
CA GLN A 14 6.34 -5.23 -23.13
C GLN A 14 7.78 -4.74 -22.99
N ALA A 15 8.71 -5.66 -22.80
CA ALA A 15 10.13 -5.36 -22.70
C ALA A 15 10.96 -6.50 -23.33
N ASP A 16 12.01 -6.13 -24.09
CA ASP A 16 12.95 -7.05 -24.72
C ASP A 16 12.28 -8.20 -25.52
N GLY A 17 11.18 -7.87 -26.22
CA GLY A 17 10.41 -8.81 -27.04
C GLY A 17 9.56 -9.80 -26.27
N LYS A 18 9.36 -9.58 -24.96
CA LYS A 18 8.54 -10.43 -24.07
C LYS A 18 7.49 -9.60 -23.35
N ALA A 19 6.41 -10.27 -22.95
CA ALA A 19 5.37 -9.71 -22.10
C ALA A 19 5.57 -10.18 -20.65
N TYR A 20 5.64 -9.24 -19.71
CA TYR A 20 5.83 -9.50 -18.28
C TYR A 20 4.60 -9.05 -17.51
N GLU A 21 3.92 -9.98 -16.83
CA GLU A 21 2.82 -9.62 -15.92
C GLU A 21 3.35 -8.79 -14.75
N VAL A 22 2.77 -7.60 -14.55
CA VAL A 22 3.25 -6.69 -13.51
C VAL A 22 2.82 -7.18 -12.13
N THR A 23 1.60 -7.66 -11.98
CA THR A 23 1.01 -8.04 -10.69
C THR A 23 0.40 -9.44 -10.73
N PRO A 24 1.18 -10.51 -11.01
CA PRO A 24 0.65 -11.85 -11.22
C PRO A 24 -0.11 -12.41 -10.01
N PHE A 25 0.33 -12.09 -8.80
CA PHE A 25 -0.36 -12.56 -7.59
C PHE A 25 -1.69 -11.82 -7.37
N LEU A 26 -1.69 -10.49 -7.45
CA LEU A 26 -2.91 -9.69 -7.33
C LEU A 26 -3.91 -9.99 -8.46
N ASN A 27 -3.44 -10.27 -9.68
CA ASN A 27 -4.28 -10.76 -10.77
C ASN A 27 -4.99 -12.05 -10.37
N SER A 28 -4.24 -13.01 -9.81
CA SER A 28 -4.82 -14.28 -9.37
C SER A 28 -5.87 -14.11 -8.25
N LEU A 29 -5.67 -13.16 -7.36
CA LEU A 29 -6.67 -12.82 -6.34
C LEU A 29 -7.88 -12.14 -6.97
N TYR A 30 -7.65 -11.16 -7.85
CA TYR A 30 -8.70 -10.38 -8.50
C TYR A 30 -9.71 -11.27 -9.25
N HIS A 31 -9.22 -12.33 -9.89
CA HIS A 31 -10.05 -13.31 -10.63
C HIS A 31 -10.48 -14.53 -9.81
N SER A 32 -10.15 -14.56 -8.52
CA SER A 32 -10.51 -15.70 -7.66
C SER A 32 -12.01 -15.71 -7.34
N ASN A 33 -12.62 -16.89 -7.31
CA ASN A 33 -14.01 -17.07 -6.88
C ASN A 33 -14.25 -16.75 -5.39
N SER A 34 -13.20 -16.61 -4.60
CA SER A 34 -13.24 -16.22 -3.18
C SER A 34 -13.01 -14.73 -2.95
N THR A 35 -12.94 -13.93 -4.02
CA THR A 35 -12.66 -12.49 -3.95
C THR A 35 -13.84 -11.67 -4.47
N LEU A 36 -14.16 -10.59 -3.75
CA LEU A 36 -14.99 -9.51 -4.26
C LEU A 36 -14.06 -8.41 -4.78
N ALA A 37 -14.04 -8.25 -6.11
CA ALA A 37 -13.21 -7.25 -6.78
C ALA A 37 -14.07 -6.10 -7.30
N PHE A 38 -13.55 -4.88 -7.14
CA PHE A 38 -14.20 -3.64 -7.59
C PHE A 38 -13.27 -2.91 -8.54
N SER A 39 -13.68 -2.79 -9.79
CA SER A 39 -12.89 -2.08 -10.84
C SER A 39 -13.23 -0.60 -10.98
N ASN A 40 -14.27 -0.13 -10.29
CA ASN A 40 -14.83 1.20 -10.48
C ASN A 40 -14.79 2.00 -9.17
N VAL A 41 -13.62 2.04 -8.54
CA VAL A 41 -13.35 2.76 -7.29
C VAL A 41 -12.51 4.01 -7.60
N PHE A 42 -13.08 5.18 -7.31
CA PHE A 42 -12.44 6.46 -7.63
C PHE A 42 -11.68 7.02 -6.43
N ASN A 43 -10.49 7.51 -6.69
CA ASN A 43 -9.66 8.16 -5.70
C ASN A 43 -10.34 9.43 -5.13
N GLN A 44 -10.43 9.54 -3.80
CA GLN A 44 -11.02 10.67 -3.08
C GLN A 44 -10.01 11.41 -2.20
N VAL A 45 -8.74 11.01 -2.22
CA VAL A 45 -7.71 11.70 -1.44
C VAL A 45 -7.40 13.08 -2.01
N LYS A 46 -6.89 13.94 -1.16
CA LYS A 46 -6.48 15.30 -1.49
C LYS A 46 -5.01 15.52 -1.12
N ALA A 47 -4.69 16.62 -0.44
CA ALA A 47 -3.32 16.98 -0.06
C ALA A 47 -2.66 15.97 0.91
N GLY A 48 -3.45 15.27 1.71
CA GLY A 48 -2.97 14.31 2.71
C GLY A 48 -2.55 12.95 2.14
N LYS A 49 -2.77 12.67 0.84
CA LYS A 49 -2.31 11.44 0.18
C LYS A 49 -2.64 10.18 0.98
N THR A 50 -1.64 9.36 1.33
CA THR A 50 -1.81 8.15 2.14
C THR A 50 -2.57 8.41 3.44
N SER A 51 -2.29 9.52 4.13
CA SER A 51 -3.00 9.82 5.38
C SER A 51 -4.48 10.14 5.17
N ASP A 52 -4.87 10.68 4.00
CA ASP A 52 -6.28 10.86 3.65
C ASP A 52 -6.97 9.51 3.38
N ALA A 53 -6.29 8.62 2.64
CA ALA A 53 -6.80 7.26 2.41
C ALA A 53 -7.01 6.50 3.72
N GLU A 54 -6.03 6.58 4.63
CA GLU A 54 -6.15 6.01 5.97
C GLU A 54 -7.34 6.61 6.74
N THR A 55 -7.47 7.93 6.75
CA THR A 55 -8.58 8.63 7.43
C THR A 55 -9.92 8.18 6.89
N MET A 56 -10.08 8.09 5.56
CA MET A 56 -11.34 7.67 4.93
C MET A 56 -11.73 6.24 5.29
N ILE A 57 -10.80 5.30 5.20
CA ILE A 57 -11.07 3.89 5.49
C ILE A 57 -11.38 3.67 6.97
N GLU A 58 -10.67 4.35 7.86
CA GLU A 58 -10.83 4.16 9.31
C GLU A 58 -12.05 4.88 9.88
N THR A 59 -12.39 6.06 9.34
CA THR A 59 -13.38 6.97 9.97
C THR A 59 -14.57 7.31 9.08
N GLY A 60 -14.49 7.03 7.77
CA GLY A 60 -15.49 7.48 6.78
C GLY A 60 -15.42 8.99 6.45
N LEU A 61 -14.40 9.72 6.91
CA LEU A 61 -14.25 11.15 6.69
C LEU A 61 -13.35 11.41 5.46
N PHE A 62 -13.79 12.35 4.62
CA PHE A 62 -12.99 12.76 3.45
C PHE A 62 -11.79 13.63 3.84
N GLY A 63 -10.75 13.60 2.99
CA GLY A 63 -9.56 14.41 3.14
C GLY A 63 -9.83 15.92 3.10
N LEU A 64 -8.97 16.68 3.76
CA LEU A 64 -9.03 18.15 3.80
C LEU A 64 -8.54 18.76 2.48
N ASN A 65 -9.08 19.93 2.13
CA ASN A 65 -8.60 20.66 0.94
C ASN A 65 -7.13 21.09 1.07
N GLN A 66 -6.65 21.31 2.28
CA GLN A 66 -5.26 21.66 2.59
C GLN A 66 -4.76 20.87 3.80
N GLY A 67 -3.52 20.40 3.72
CA GLY A 67 -2.91 19.59 4.78
C GLY A 67 -3.54 18.19 4.89
N SER A 68 -3.41 17.58 6.04
CA SER A 68 -3.92 16.26 6.37
C SER A 68 -4.73 16.30 7.66
N PHE A 69 -5.84 15.56 7.73
CA PHE A 69 -6.62 15.42 8.95
C PHE A 69 -5.75 14.89 10.11
N MET A 70 -4.93 13.88 9.87
CA MET A 70 -4.08 13.28 10.89
C MET A 70 -3.09 14.29 11.50
N VAL A 71 -2.52 15.18 10.66
CA VAL A 71 -1.58 16.21 11.13
C VAL A 71 -2.33 17.34 11.85
N ASN A 72 -3.42 17.83 11.27
CA ASN A 72 -4.08 19.03 11.76
C ASN A 72 -5.00 18.76 12.96
N TYR A 73 -5.63 17.58 13.00
CA TYR A 73 -6.70 17.27 13.95
C TYR A 73 -6.54 15.91 14.65
N GLY A 74 -5.63 15.05 14.20
CA GLY A 74 -5.47 13.70 14.72
C GLY A 74 -5.10 13.61 16.20
N GLY A 75 -4.55 14.68 16.79
CA GLY A 75 -4.22 14.74 18.21
C GLY A 75 -5.27 15.43 19.08
N THR A 76 -6.22 16.13 18.48
CA THR A 76 -7.18 16.99 19.20
C THR A 76 -8.63 16.53 19.13
N ASN A 77 -8.94 15.66 18.18
CA ASN A 77 -10.29 15.17 17.94
C ASN A 77 -10.37 13.66 18.15
N THR A 78 -11.43 13.21 18.80
CA THR A 78 -11.75 11.80 18.94
C THR A 78 -12.68 11.37 17.81
N GLN A 79 -12.34 10.29 17.11
CA GLN A 79 -13.17 9.70 16.07
C GLN A 79 -13.60 8.29 16.46
N GLN A 80 -14.79 7.88 16.05
CA GLN A 80 -15.21 6.49 16.09
C GLN A 80 -14.62 5.75 14.88
N ALA A 81 -13.32 5.48 14.94
CA ALA A 81 -12.62 4.75 13.90
C ALA A 81 -12.85 3.25 14.00
N ALA A 82 -12.56 2.51 12.92
CA ALA A 82 -12.76 1.06 12.86
C ALA A 82 -12.15 0.30 14.05
N PRO A 83 -10.87 0.53 14.47
CA PRO A 83 -10.31 -0.19 15.62
C PRO A 83 -11.06 0.08 16.93
N PHE A 84 -11.51 1.32 17.15
CA PHE A 84 -12.33 1.65 18.32
C PHE A 84 -13.67 0.90 18.32
N ILE A 85 -14.35 0.86 17.17
CA ILE A 85 -15.66 0.20 17.02
C ILE A 85 -15.50 -1.32 17.23
N LEU A 86 -14.50 -1.93 16.63
CA LEU A 86 -14.23 -3.36 16.73
C LEU A 86 -13.83 -3.79 18.14
N SER A 87 -13.01 -2.99 18.83
CA SER A 87 -12.67 -3.23 20.24
C SER A 87 -13.88 -3.17 21.15
N LYS A 88 -14.80 -2.19 20.92
CA LYS A 88 -16.01 -2.02 21.74
C LYS A 88 -17.06 -3.12 21.53
N ASN A 89 -17.18 -3.65 20.32
CA ASN A 89 -18.27 -4.54 19.96
C ASN A 89 -17.86 -6.01 19.75
N GLY A 90 -16.59 -6.35 19.82
CA GLY A 90 -16.12 -7.70 19.52
C GLY A 90 -14.77 -8.06 20.15
N ASP A 91 -14.29 -7.26 21.12
CA ASP A 91 -13.03 -7.48 21.83
C ASP A 91 -11.80 -7.67 20.92
N TYR A 92 -11.83 -7.02 19.74
CA TYR A 92 -10.71 -7.09 18.80
C TYR A 92 -9.47 -6.37 19.34
N THR A 93 -8.34 -7.07 19.31
CA THR A 93 -7.02 -6.43 19.43
C THR A 93 -6.65 -5.78 18.10
N SER A 94 -6.15 -4.54 18.11
CA SER A 94 -5.83 -3.82 16.88
C SER A 94 -4.37 -3.41 16.80
N ALA A 95 -3.78 -3.55 15.59
CA ALA A 95 -2.38 -3.21 15.35
C ALA A 95 -2.17 -2.59 13.96
N VAL A 96 -1.17 -1.70 13.86
CA VAL A 96 -0.67 -1.18 12.58
C VAL A 96 0.79 -1.56 12.43
N PHE A 97 1.18 -1.95 11.22
CA PHE A 97 2.56 -2.22 10.83
C PHE A 97 2.97 -1.29 9.69
N HIS A 98 4.08 -0.55 9.87
CA HIS A 98 4.56 0.41 8.88
C HIS A 98 6.06 0.61 8.95
N GLY A 99 6.75 0.45 7.84
CA GLY A 99 8.22 0.53 7.76
C GLY A 99 8.81 1.93 7.87
N ASN A 100 8.03 2.96 8.20
CA ASN A 100 8.49 4.35 8.37
C ASN A 100 8.37 4.81 9.83
N ALA A 101 8.95 5.96 10.14
CA ALA A 101 8.87 6.57 11.46
C ALA A 101 7.41 6.90 11.84
N GLY A 102 7.03 6.57 13.07
CA GLY A 102 5.68 6.79 13.58
C GLY A 102 5.25 8.26 13.65
N SER A 103 6.19 9.19 13.66
CA SER A 103 5.90 10.63 13.60
C SER A 103 5.46 11.12 12.21
N PHE A 104 5.79 10.39 11.16
CA PHE A 104 5.40 10.76 9.80
C PHE A 104 3.86 10.74 9.67
N TRP A 105 3.27 11.80 9.13
CA TRP A 105 1.81 12.06 9.13
C TRP A 105 1.17 12.08 10.54
N ASN A 106 1.96 12.28 11.61
CA ASN A 106 1.45 12.27 12.99
C ASN A 106 0.74 10.96 13.39
N ARG A 107 1.13 9.82 12.78
CA ARG A 107 0.50 8.52 12.98
C ARG A 107 0.52 8.06 14.44
N ASN A 108 1.65 8.25 15.12
CA ASN A 108 1.81 7.89 16.53
C ASN A 108 0.78 8.55 17.47
N THR A 109 0.26 9.73 17.09
CA THR A 109 -0.79 10.42 17.85
C THR A 109 -2.17 10.02 17.34
N ALA A 110 -2.40 10.08 16.02
CA ALA A 110 -3.69 9.80 15.41
C ALA A 110 -4.18 8.37 15.71
N TYR A 111 -3.32 7.36 15.62
CA TYR A 111 -3.72 5.98 15.89
C TYR A 111 -4.14 5.74 17.34
N LYS A 112 -3.53 6.43 18.30
CA LYS A 112 -3.99 6.38 19.69
C LYS A 112 -5.40 6.93 19.84
N GLN A 113 -5.70 8.06 19.16
CA GLN A 113 -7.05 8.66 19.16
C GLN A 113 -8.08 7.79 18.44
N TRP A 114 -7.66 7.00 17.44
CA TRP A 114 -8.50 6.06 16.72
C TRP A 114 -8.73 4.73 17.47
N GLY A 115 -8.02 4.52 18.59
CA GLY A 115 -8.20 3.35 19.44
C GLY A 115 -7.38 2.14 19.05
N TYR A 116 -6.31 2.30 18.27
CA TYR A 116 -5.36 1.21 18.05
C TYR A 116 -4.63 0.84 19.34
N ASN A 117 -4.54 -0.47 19.62
CA ASN A 117 -3.78 -0.99 20.76
C ASN A 117 -2.26 -0.90 20.51
N TYR A 118 -1.83 -1.18 19.28
CA TYR A 118 -0.41 -1.25 18.93
C TYR A 118 -0.12 -0.53 17.64
N PHE A 119 1.04 0.13 17.59
CA PHE A 119 1.62 0.65 16.36
C PHE A 119 3.10 0.25 16.30
N PHE A 120 3.42 -0.64 15.37
CA PHE A 120 4.77 -1.11 15.09
C PHE A 120 5.32 -0.31 13.91
N ASP A 121 6.06 0.74 14.23
CA ASP A 121 6.75 1.59 13.27
C ASP A 121 8.16 1.06 12.95
N ALA A 122 8.94 1.80 12.17
CA ALA A 122 10.28 1.41 11.77
C ALA A 122 11.22 1.01 12.92
N SER A 123 11.00 1.51 14.13
CA SER A 123 11.84 1.20 15.30
C SER A 123 11.71 -0.24 15.81
N TYR A 124 10.67 -0.94 15.41
CA TYR A 124 10.40 -2.33 15.79
C TYR A 124 11.00 -3.37 14.84
N PHE A 125 11.50 -2.95 13.68
CA PHE A 125 11.96 -3.80 12.60
C PHE A 125 13.48 -3.78 12.44
N THR A 126 13.98 -4.50 11.44
CA THR A 126 15.39 -4.43 11.04
C THR A 126 15.80 -2.98 10.85
N LYS A 127 16.96 -2.61 11.41
CA LYS A 127 17.47 -1.25 11.30
C LYS A 127 17.64 -0.87 9.82
N GLN A 128 17.11 0.29 9.48
CA GLN A 128 17.21 0.83 8.13
C GLN A 128 18.64 1.25 7.79
N ASP A 129 19.04 0.96 6.57
CA ASP A 129 20.29 1.39 5.94
C ASP A 129 20.08 1.55 4.42
N ASP A 130 21.15 1.92 3.71
CA ASP A 130 21.10 2.20 2.28
C ASP A 130 20.86 0.94 1.40
N THR A 131 20.83 -0.25 1.99
CA THR A 131 20.63 -1.52 1.27
C THR A 131 19.22 -2.08 1.42
N ASN A 132 18.45 -1.64 2.42
CA ASN A 132 17.18 -2.25 2.78
C ASN A 132 16.02 -1.26 2.90
N SER A 133 16.27 0.02 2.66
CA SER A 133 15.29 1.09 2.82
C SER A 133 15.54 2.25 1.87
N PHE A 134 14.57 3.10 1.71
CA PHE A 134 14.68 4.38 1.02
C PHE A 134 14.05 5.47 1.88
N GLN A 135 14.03 6.73 1.37
CA GLN A 135 13.64 7.91 2.18
C GLN A 135 12.30 7.79 2.92
N TYR A 136 11.41 6.90 2.48
CA TYR A 136 10.07 6.71 3.04
C TYR A 136 9.92 5.46 3.91
N GLY A 137 10.96 4.65 4.06
CA GLY A 137 10.94 3.55 5.00
C GLY A 137 11.63 2.26 4.54
N LEU A 138 11.48 1.24 5.39
CA LEU A 138 12.01 -0.10 5.18
C LEU A 138 11.28 -0.82 4.04
N ASN A 139 12.00 -1.56 3.22
CA ASN A 139 11.43 -2.35 2.12
C ASN A 139 10.34 -3.31 2.62
N ASP A 140 9.24 -3.39 1.85
CA ASP A 140 8.02 -4.09 2.26
C ASP A 140 8.23 -5.56 2.62
N LYS A 141 9.01 -6.33 1.86
CA LYS A 141 9.28 -7.74 2.19
C LYS A 141 9.95 -7.90 3.56
N ILE A 142 10.86 -6.99 3.89
CA ILE A 142 11.57 -7.02 5.18
C ILE A 142 10.59 -6.64 6.29
N MET A 143 9.84 -5.55 6.13
CA MET A 143 8.84 -5.12 7.08
C MET A 143 7.78 -6.22 7.35
N LEU A 144 7.25 -6.83 6.29
CA LEU A 144 6.27 -7.91 6.40
C LEU A 144 6.86 -9.13 7.13
N LYS A 145 8.07 -9.55 6.78
CA LYS A 145 8.77 -10.65 7.45
C LYS A 145 8.99 -10.37 8.93
N ASP A 146 9.49 -9.18 9.25
CA ASP A 146 9.79 -8.79 10.62
C ASP A 146 8.53 -8.61 11.49
N SER A 147 7.40 -8.29 10.86
CA SER A 147 6.11 -8.11 11.55
C SER A 147 5.54 -9.42 12.09
N ILE A 148 5.90 -10.57 11.52
CA ILE A 148 5.35 -11.88 11.85
C ILE A 148 5.48 -12.18 13.37
N LYS A 149 6.64 -11.92 13.95
CA LYS A 149 6.89 -12.15 15.41
C LYS A 149 5.96 -11.34 16.32
N TYR A 150 5.41 -10.25 15.84
CA TYR A 150 4.43 -9.43 16.57
C TYR A 150 3.00 -9.89 16.25
N LEU A 151 2.70 -10.18 14.98
CA LEU A 151 1.40 -10.69 14.56
C LEU A 151 1.02 -11.96 15.31
N GLU A 152 1.96 -12.91 15.48
CA GLU A 152 1.77 -14.16 16.20
C GLU A 152 1.43 -13.97 17.69
N ARG A 153 1.72 -12.81 18.26
CA ARG A 153 1.46 -12.48 19.66
C ARG A 153 0.19 -11.69 19.90
N LEU A 154 -0.50 -11.27 18.83
CA LEU A 154 -1.76 -10.56 18.97
C LEU A 154 -2.85 -11.52 19.48
N GLN A 155 -3.59 -11.08 20.47
CA GLN A 155 -4.78 -11.79 20.92
C GLN A 155 -5.85 -11.77 19.83
N GLN A 156 -6.44 -12.91 19.52
CA GLN A 156 -7.56 -13.02 18.59
C GLN A 156 -8.89 -12.78 19.32
N PRO A 157 -9.90 -12.24 18.60
CA PRO A 157 -9.80 -11.77 17.23
C PRO A 157 -8.97 -10.49 17.11
N PHE A 158 -8.36 -10.25 15.95
CA PHE A 158 -7.58 -9.04 15.74
C PHE A 158 -7.94 -8.30 14.43
N TYR A 159 -7.74 -6.99 14.44
CA TYR A 159 -7.81 -6.08 13.31
C TYR A 159 -6.42 -5.53 13.04
N VAL A 160 -5.86 -5.84 11.87
CA VAL A 160 -4.47 -5.48 11.53
C VAL A 160 -4.44 -4.68 10.22
N LYS A 161 -3.70 -3.59 10.24
CA LYS A 161 -3.42 -2.78 9.06
C LYS A 161 -1.92 -2.83 8.71
N TYR A 162 -1.62 -3.09 7.45
CA TYR A 162 -0.29 -2.97 6.86
C TYR A 162 -0.26 -1.79 5.90
N ILE A 163 0.75 -0.94 6.03
CA ILE A 163 0.99 0.19 5.13
C ILE A 163 2.32 -0.05 4.43
N THR A 164 2.25 -0.28 3.12
CA THR A 164 3.42 -0.53 2.29
C THR A 164 4.09 0.77 1.86
N VAL A 165 5.35 0.70 1.44
CA VAL A 165 6.13 1.88 1.04
C VAL A 165 6.99 1.66 -0.20
N SER A 166 7.31 0.43 -0.58
CA SER A 166 8.32 0.16 -1.63
C SER A 166 7.90 0.62 -3.02
N ASN A 167 6.60 0.75 -3.28
CA ASN A 167 6.07 1.30 -4.53
C ASN A 167 5.83 2.81 -4.44
N HIS A 168 6.68 3.56 -3.71
CA HIS A 168 6.55 5.01 -3.56
C HIS A 168 7.37 5.76 -4.61
N TYR A 169 6.83 6.91 -5.06
CA TYR A 169 7.58 7.86 -5.89
C TYR A 169 8.97 8.18 -5.26
N PRO A 170 10.05 8.23 -6.01
CA PRO A 170 10.18 8.23 -7.49
C PRO A 170 10.31 6.83 -8.14
N TYR A 171 9.96 5.74 -7.47
CA TYR A 171 10.01 4.35 -7.96
C TYR A 171 11.45 3.88 -8.26
N THR A 172 12.35 4.20 -7.35
CA THR A 172 13.78 3.89 -7.48
C THR A 172 14.02 2.40 -7.22
N THR A 173 14.46 1.69 -8.23
CA THR A 173 14.67 0.24 -8.16
C THR A 173 15.99 -0.17 -7.51
N SER A 174 17.00 0.71 -7.53
CA SER A 174 18.32 0.44 -6.95
C SER A 174 18.29 0.15 -5.44
N LEU A 175 17.26 0.61 -4.73
CA LEU A 175 17.11 0.42 -3.29
C LEU A 175 16.34 -0.87 -2.92
N ILE A 176 15.78 -1.56 -3.89
CA ILE A 176 15.10 -2.85 -3.69
C ILE A 176 16.06 -4.01 -4.04
N GLY A 177 17.26 -3.66 -4.51
CA GLY A 177 18.35 -4.61 -4.79
C GLY A 177 18.08 -5.59 -5.93
N ASP A 178 18.86 -6.66 -5.97
CA ASP A 178 18.77 -7.73 -6.96
C ASP A 178 17.46 -8.55 -6.90
N GLU A 179 16.59 -8.27 -5.91
CA GLU A 179 15.30 -8.95 -5.78
C GLU A 179 14.27 -8.49 -6.83
N ILE A 180 14.53 -7.39 -7.55
CA ILE A 180 13.70 -6.99 -8.69
C ILE A 180 14.19 -7.72 -9.95
N GLY A 181 13.78 -8.95 -10.15
CA GLY A 181 13.94 -9.66 -11.41
C GLY A 181 12.99 -9.16 -12.54
N PHE A 182 12.38 -7.98 -12.39
CA PHE A 182 11.41 -7.44 -13.33
C PHE A 182 12.02 -6.32 -14.20
N PRO A 183 11.77 -6.30 -15.53
CA PRO A 183 12.34 -5.30 -16.42
C PRO A 183 11.79 -3.91 -16.17
N LEU A 184 12.61 -2.89 -16.45
CA LEU A 184 12.17 -1.51 -16.46
C LEU A 184 11.41 -1.20 -17.77
N ALA A 185 10.42 -0.33 -17.72
CA ALA A 185 9.87 0.25 -18.93
C ALA A 185 10.94 1.14 -19.61
N LYS A 186 10.79 1.35 -20.93
CA LYS A 186 11.76 2.12 -21.73
C LYS A 186 11.10 3.37 -22.30
N THR A 187 10.79 4.33 -21.41
CA THR A 187 10.28 5.65 -21.81
C THR A 187 11.35 6.73 -21.56
N LYS A 188 11.02 7.98 -21.90
CA LYS A 188 11.85 9.14 -21.55
C LYS A 188 11.72 9.60 -20.10
N ASP A 189 10.88 8.94 -19.30
CA ASP A 189 10.57 9.28 -17.91
C ASP A 189 11.00 8.14 -16.99
N GLU A 190 12.08 8.35 -16.24
CA GLU A 190 12.62 7.35 -15.32
C GLU A 190 11.62 6.93 -14.21
N THR A 191 10.74 7.84 -13.80
CA THR A 191 9.66 7.55 -12.86
C THR A 191 8.72 6.49 -13.41
N ILE A 192 8.28 6.63 -14.66
CA ILE A 192 7.46 5.62 -15.34
C ILE A 192 8.23 4.32 -15.51
N ASN A 193 9.53 4.40 -15.86
CA ASN A 193 10.34 3.22 -16.09
C ASN A 193 10.44 2.33 -14.83
N GLY A 194 10.56 2.93 -13.64
CA GLY A 194 10.65 2.20 -12.38
C GLY A 194 9.30 1.72 -11.83
N TYR A 195 8.19 2.38 -12.16
CA TYR A 195 6.88 2.15 -11.55
C TYR A 195 6.41 0.69 -11.64
N PHE A 196 6.54 0.08 -12.81
CA PHE A 196 6.10 -1.30 -13.01
C PHE A 196 6.94 -2.31 -12.24
N ALA A 197 8.24 -2.07 -12.12
CA ALA A 197 9.15 -2.93 -11.37
C ALA A 197 8.90 -2.84 -9.86
N THR A 198 8.66 -1.64 -9.33
CA THR A 198 8.31 -1.47 -7.91
C THR A 198 6.91 -2.01 -7.59
N ALA A 199 5.95 -1.90 -8.53
CA ALA A 199 4.64 -2.53 -8.40
C ALA A 199 4.72 -4.08 -8.39
N ASN A 200 5.59 -4.68 -9.21
CA ASN A 200 5.85 -6.12 -9.18
C ASN A 200 6.49 -6.55 -7.85
N TYR A 201 7.42 -5.76 -7.32
CA TYR A 201 7.98 -6.01 -5.99
C TYR A 201 6.90 -5.96 -4.90
N LEU A 202 6.01 -4.96 -4.94
CA LEU A 202 4.87 -4.87 -4.03
C LEU A 202 3.96 -6.11 -4.14
N ASP A 203 3.63 -6.54 -5.36
CA ASP A 203 2.84 -7.76 -5.62
C ASP A 203 3.48 -8.99 -4.95
N SER A 204 4.79 -9.18 -5.15
CA SER A 204 5.54 -10.29 -4.55
C SER A 204 5.62 -10.18 -3.01
N SER A 205 5.63 -8.97 -2.47
CA SER A 205 5.62 -8.71 -1.04
C SER A 205 4.27 -9.10 -0.42
N VAL A 206 3.17 -8.70 -1.06
CA VAL A 206 1.81 -9.11 -0.66
C VAL A 206 1.66 -10.62 -0.73
N LYS A 207 2.17 -11.25 -1.81
CA LYS A 207 2.16 -12.71 -1.93
C LYS A 207 2.84 -13.39 -0.74
N ALA A 208 4.00 -12.90 -0.31
CA ALA A 208 4.73 -13.47 0.82
C ALA A 208 3.91 -13.40 2.13
N LEU A 209 3.16 -12.32 2.36
CA LEU A 209 2.23 -12.24 3.49
C LEU A 209 1.11 -13.28 3.38
N PHE A 210 0.51 -13.42 2.21
CA PHE A 210 -0.55 -14.43 2.00
C PHE A 210 -0.04 -15.85 2.17
N ASP A 211 1.15 -16.17 1.69
CA ASP A 211 1.79 -17.48 1.88
C ASP A 211 1.98 -17.77 3.38
N TYR A 212 2.40 -16.77 4.15
CA TYR A 212 2.49 -16.89 5.60
C TYR A 212 1.11 -17.11 6.26
N LEU A 213 0.10 -16.31 5.91
CA LEU A 213 -1.26 -16.44 6.47
C LEU A 213 -1.86 -17.83 6.19
N LYS A 214 -1.65 -18.36 4.99
CA LYS A 214 -2.06 -19.73 4.64
C LYS A 214 -1.32 -20.78 5.46
N LYS A 215 0.00 -20.65 5.57
CA LYS A 215 0.84 -21.59 6.33
C LYS A 215 0.51 -21.61 7.83
N SER A 216 0.17 -20.46 8.39
CA SER A 216 -0.19 -20.32 9.81
C SER A 216 -1.65 -20.68 10.13
N GLY A 217 -2.49 -20.95 9.12
CA GLY A 217 -3.92 -21.21 9.30
C GLY A 217 -4.76 -19.96 9.57
N LEU A 218 -4.17 -18.77 9.51
CA LEU A 218 -4.90 -17.51 9.71
C LEU A 218 -5.77 -17.15 8.49
N TYR A 219 -5.38 -17.59 7.30
CA TYR A 219 -6.04 -17.21 6.05
C TYR A 219 -7.53 -17.59 6.02
N ASP A 220 -7.87 -18.81 6.39
CA ASP A 220 -9.23 -19.36 6.27
C ASP A 220 -10.24 -18.69 7.22
N ASN A 221 -9.76 -17.99 8.24
CA ASN A 221 -10.59 -17.25 9.20
C ASN A 221 -10.30 -15.74 9.16
N SER A 222 -9.94 -15.21 8.00
CA SER A 222 -9.62 -13.80 7.82
C SER A 222 -10.40 -13.17 6.68
N ILE A 223 -10.80 -11.93 6.87
CA ILE A 223 -11.22 -11.03 5.79
C ILE A 223 -10.01 -10.14 5.47
N ILE A 224 -9.55 -10.18 4.23
CA ILE A 224 -8.39 -9.39 3.78
C ILE A 224 -8.90 -8.35 2.79
N VAL A 225 -8.64 -7.08 3.10
CA VAL A 225 -9.02 -5.94 2.25
C VAL A 225 -7.76 -5.33 1.65
N LEU A 226 -7.68 -5.28 0.32
CA LEU A 226 -6.58 -4.66 -0.42
C LEU A 226 -7.11 -3.44 -1.19
N TYR A 227 -6.45 -2.33 -1.05
CA TYR A 227 -6.79 -1.09 -1.79
C TYR A 227 -5.52 -0.26 -2.06
N GLY A 228 -5.51 0.46 -3.19
CA GLY A 228 -4.53 1.51 -3.45
C GLY A 228 -4.85 2.76 -2.64
N ASP A 229 -3.85 3.44 -2.13
CA ASP A 229 -4.06 4.62 -1.28
C ASP A 229 -4.25 5.90 -2.10
N HIS A 230 -3.51 6.08 -3.19
CA HIS A 230 -3.63 7.22 -4.10
C HIS A 230 -3.00 6.92 -5.46
N PHE A 231 -3.10 7.86 -6.40
CA PHE A 231 -2.42 7.77 -7.70
C PHE A 231 -0.90 7.67 -7.53
N GLY A 232 -0.30 6.71 -8.21
CA GLY A 232 1.15 6.57 -8.30
C GLY A 232 1.75 7.54 -9.33
N ILE A 233 1.11 7.66 -10.47
CA ILE A 233 1.61 8.47 -11.60
C ILE A 233 0.79 9.75 -11.71
N SER A 234 1.48 10.89 -11.67
CA SER A 234 0.85 12.19 -11.84
C SER A 234 0.37 12.42 -13.29
N GLN A 235 -0.73 13.14 -13.43
CA GLN A 235 -1.32 13.46 -14.74
C GLN A 235 -0.32 14.10 -15.73
N THR A 236 0.63 14.88 -15.23
CA THR A 236 1.68 15.50 -16.05
C THR A 236 2.60 14.50 -16.75
N ARG A 237 2.63 13.24 -16.29
CA ARG A 237 3.42 12.14 -16.87
C ARG A 237 2.63 11.28 -17.86
N ASN A 238 1.33 11.55 -18.06
CA ASN A 238 0.47 10.79 -18.97
C ASN A 238 1.03 10.69 -20.41
N PRO A 239 1.73 11.68 -20.98
CA PRO A 239 2.35 11.52 -22.31
C PRO A 239 3.32 10.34 -22.42
N ASN A 240 3.96 9.92 -21.31
CA ASN A 240 4.86 8.77 -21.28
C ASN A 240 4.17 7.47 -20.80
N LEU A 241 3.13 7.57 -19.99
CA LEU A 241 2.38 6.41 -19.49
C LEU A 241 1.36 5.90 -20.50
N ALA A 242 0.55 6.78 -21.07
CA ALA A 242 -0.58 6.42 -21.91
C ALA A 242 -0.22 5.48 -23.10
N PRO A 243 0.90 5.70 -23.83
CA PRO A 243 1.29 4.79 -24.91
C PRO A 243 1.57 3.36 -24.42
N LEU A 244 2.09 3.18 -23.20
CA LEU A 244 2.37 1.86 -22.64
C LEU A 244 1.07 1.07 -22.38
N VAL A 245 -0.01 1.76 -22.04
CA VAL A 245 -1.32 1.16 -21.80
C VAL A 245 -2.26 1.20 -23.01
N GLY A 246 -1.71 1.48 -24.21
CA GLY A 246 -2.47 1.49 -25.47
C GLY A 246 -3.42 2.68 -25.61
N LYS A 247 -3.12 3.79 -24.94
CA LYS A 247 -3.91 5.04 -24.94
C LYS A 247 -3.11 6.21 -25.47
N THR A 248 -3.76 7.34 -25.70
CA THR A 248 -3.10 8.63 -25.93
C THR A 248 -3.20 9.48 -24.66
N SER A 249 -2.37 10.53 -24.55
CA SER A 249 -2.46 11.46 -23.41
C SER A 249 -3.81 12.20 -23.32
N GLU A 250 -4.55 12.29 -24.41
CA GLU A 250 -5.90 12.90 -24.44
C GLU A 250 -6.98 11.91 -24.00
N THR A 251 -6.79 10.61 -24.24
CA THR A 251 -7.76 9.56 -23.92
C THR A 251 -7.48 8.89 -22.56
N TRP A 252 -6.31 9.13 -21.97
CA TRP A 252 -5.93 8.62 -20.67
C TRP A 252 -6.08 9.69 -19.59
N SER A 253 -6.86 9.41 -18.57
CA SER A 253 -6.96 10.27 -17.40
C SER A 253 -6.73 9.46 -16.12
N ASN A 254 -6.42 10.14 -15.03
CA ASN A 254 -6.32 9.48 -13.72
C ASN A 254 -7.68 8.92 -13.23
N TYR A 255 -8.76 9.19 -13.93
CA TYR A 255 -10.10 8.61 -13.66
C TYR A 255 -10.36 7.31 -14.42
N ASP A 256 -9.47 6.92 -15.33
CA ASP A 256 -9.56 5.66 -16.08
C ASP A 256 -8.81 4.51 -15.37
N ASN A 257 -8.43 4.72 -14.10
CA ASN A 257 -7.65 3.80 -13.30
C ASN A 257 -8.48 3.14 -12.21
#